data_2da0bb2dcf1cef87f4597018c5e37dbf
#
_entry.id   2da0bb2dcf1cef87f4597018c5e37dbf
#
_cell.length_a   1.000
_cell.length_b   1.000
_cell.length_c   1.000
_cell.angle_alpha   90.00
_cell.angle_beta   90.00
_cell.angle_gamma   90.00
#
_symmetry.space_group_name_H-M   'P 1'
#
loop_
_entity.id
_entity.type
_entity.pdbx_description
1 polymer ?
#
loop_
_entity_poly.entity_id
_entity_poly.type
_entity_poly.pdbx_seq_one_letter_code
_entity_poly.pdbx_strand_id
1 'polypeptide(L)'
;MKHFVVLMALVCVLCASVTPVKAVSNTELQDTSRFARIISKGDTGGGDGKYIELSTLRDISTDARTKSIETKIYVVLPSSDLIREYTIQYDYNLTYSFANLVARMPEFTQRFPDFSLNDIWNLKMDESGIVGTVKAQQDYTLNGESKPTQPGYKGYEHVTFLTPTDFDFESYHVANRVFKKVFGIFYDDVSR
;
A
#
# COMPACT_ATOMS: atom_id res chain seq x y z
N MET A 1 -19.87 -48.54 -19.79
CA MET A 1 -19.18 -47.58 -20.70
C MET A 1 -19.87 -46.22 -20.78
N LYS A 2 -21.22 -46.07 -20.80
CA LYS A 2 -21.87 -44.75 -20.87
C LYS A 2 -21.58 -43.83 -19.69
N HIS A 3 -21.44 -44.34 -18.46
CA HIS A 3 -21.14 -43.54 -17.26
C HIS A 3 -19.71 -43.03 -17.20
N PHE A 4 -18.76 -43.73 -17.83
CA PHE A 4 -17.36 -43.31 -17.87
C PHE A 4 -17.12 -42.13 -18.83
N VAL A 5 -17.86 -42.09 -19.92
CA VAL A 5 -17.81 -40.97 -20.89
C VAL A 5 -18.40 -39.69 -20.30
N VAL A 6 -19.49 -39.78 -19.51
CA VAL A 6 -20.10 -38.64 -18.86
C VAL A 6 -19.19 -38.06 -17.76
N LEU A 7 -18.51 -38.93 -17.00
CA LEU A 7 -17.56 -38.48 -15.98
C LEU A 7 -16.34 -37.75 -16.58
N MET A 8 -15.82 -38.28 -17.71
CA MET A 8 -14.71 -37.63 -18.42
C MET A 8 -15.10 -36.25 -19.02
N ALA A 9 -16.31 -36.13 -19.57
CA ALA A 9 -16.83 -34.87 -20.07
C ALA A 9 -17.02 -33.84 -18.96
N LEU A 10 -17.47 -34.25 -17.76
CA LEU A 10 -17.63 -33.37 -16.60
C LEU A 10 -16.30 -32.86 -16.06
N VAL A 11 -15.26 -33.71 -16.05
CA VAL A 11 -13.91 -33.31 -15.63
C VAL A 11 -13.27 -32.35 -16.63
N CYS A 12 -13.48 -32.54 -17.95
CA CYS A 12 -13.00 -31.61 -18.96
C CYS A 12 -13.69 -30.23 -18.89
N VAL A 13 -14.96 -30.15 -18.54
CA VAL A 13 -15.70 -28.89 -18.36
C VAL A 13 -15.23 -28.15 -17.10
N LEU A 14 -14.88 -28.86 -16.03
CA LEU A 14 -14.31 -28.26 -14.81
C LEU A 14 -12.87 -27.74 -15.01
N CYS A 15 -12.11 -28.32 -15.91
CA CYS A 15 -10.76 -27.84 -16.25
C CYS A 15 -10.77 -26.63 -17.21
N ALA A 16 -11.85 -26.39 -17.94
CA ALA A 16 -11.93 -25.32 -18.95
C ALA A 16 -12.33 -23.94 -18.39
N SER A 17 -12.66 -23.84 -17.09
CA SER A 17 -13.11 -22.58 -16.48
C SER A 17 -12.08 -21.88 -15.61
N VAL A 18 -10.80 -22.26 -15.67
CA VAL A 18 -9.73 -21.42 -15.15
C VAL A 18 -9.51 -20.30 -16.18
N THR A 19 -10.36 -19.29 -16.15
CA THR A 19 -10.00 -18.04 -16.82
C THR A 19 -8.68 -17.59 -16.20
N PRO A 20 -7.61 -17.41 -17.00
CA PRO A 20 -6.39 -16.84 -16.47
C PRO A 20 -6.78 -15.51 -15.81
N VAL A 21 -6.48 -15.36 -14.53
CA VAL A 21 -6.61 -14.08 -13.85
C VAL A 21 -5.76 -13.13 -14.66
N LYS A 22 -6.41 -12.28 -15.46
CA LYS A 22 -5.71 -11.33 -16.32
C LYS A 22 -5.02 -10.35 -15.40
N ALA A 23 -3.73 -10.44 -15.33
CA ALA A 23 -2.89 -9.54 -14.58
C ALA A 23 -3.01 -8.12 -15.15
N VAL A 24 -2.77 -7.14 -14.29
CA VAL A 24 -2.81 -5.72 -14.68
C VAL A 24 -1.58 -5.41 -15.55
N SER A 25 -1.80 -4.88 -16.75
CA SER A 25 -0.75 -4.38 -17.63
C SER A 25 -0.41 -2.91 -17.32
N ASN A 26 0.76 -2.46 -17.79
CA ASN A 26 1.14 -1.04 -17.66
C ASN A 26 0.13 -0.10 -18.34
N THR A 27 -0.50 -0.52 -19.42
CA THR A 27 -1.55 0.26 -20.10
C THR A 27 -2.82 0.37 -19.23
N GLU A 28 -3.22 -0.72 -18.57
CA GLU A 28 -4.37 -0.71 -17.66
C GLU A 28 -4.15 0.17 -16.43
N LEU A 29 -2.91 0.24 -15.92
CA LEU A 29 -2.55 1.13 -14.80
C LEU A 29 -2.75 2.62 -15.12
N GLN A 30 -2.86 3.02 -16.40
CA GLN A 30 -3.16 4.39 -16.81
C GLN A 30 -4.66 4.74 -16.71
N ASP A 31 -5.54 3.77 -16.45
CA ASP A 31 -6.96 4.02 -16.24
C ASP A 31 -7.18 4.69 -14.87
N THR A 32 -7.33 6.00 -14.89
CA THR A 32 -7.49 6.83 -13.69
C THR A 32 -8.82 6.59 -12.96
N SER A 33 -9.78 5.90 -13.56
CA SER A 33 -11.03 5.49 -12.89
C SER A 33 -10.81 4.30 -11.96
N ARG A 34 -9.81 3.46 -12.25
CA ARG A 34 -9.46 2.27 -11.48
C ARG A 34 -8.23 2.47 -10.61
N PHE A 35 -7.27 3.25 -11.08
CA PHE A 35 -5.98 3.40 -10.43
C PHE A 35 -5.65 4.87 -10.14
N ALA A 36 -5.17 5.13 -8.92
CA ALA A 36 -4.62 6.43 -8.58
C ALA A 36 -3.09 6.37 -8.63
N ARG A 37 -2.49 7.08 -9.60
CA ARG A 37 -1.03 7.24 -9.65
C ARG A 37 -0.56 8.09 -8.47
N ILE A 38 0.50 7.63 -7.81
CA ILE A 38 1.19 8.36 -6.76
C ILE A 38 2.41 9.02 -7.39
N ILE A 39 2.41 10.35 -7.42
CA ILE A 39 3.53 11.13 -7.93
C ILE A 39 4.42 11.47 -6.73
N SER A 40 5.67 11.04 -6.74
CA SER A 40 6.69 11.44 -5.77
C SER A 40 7.45 12.68 -6.25
N LYS A 41 8.02 13.44 -5.29
CA LYS A 41 8.87 14.60 -5.61
C LYS A 41 10.15 14.08 -6.29
N GLY A 42 10.33 14.39 -7.57
CA GLY A 42 11.44 13.87 -8.38
C GLY A 42 11.02 12.88 -9.48
N ASP A 43 9.75 12.49 -9.52
CA ASP A 43 9.19 11.72 -10.63
C ASP A 43 9.16 12.59 -11.91
N THR A 44 10.18 12.42 -12.73
CA THR A 44 10.32 13.14 -14.02
C THR A 44 9.43 12.58 -15.13
N GLY A 45 8.48 11.70 -14.78
CA GLY A 45 7.57 11.09 -15.75
C GLY A 45 8.19 9.94 -16.55
N GLY A 46 9.43 9.57 -16.25
CA GLY A 46 10.24 8.66 -17.07
C GLY A 46 10.08 7.17 -16.80
N GLY A 47 9.15 6.74 -15.96
CA GLY A 47 8.90 5.33 -15.97
C GLY A 47 8.54 4.63 -14.65
N ASP A 48 9.17 4.91 -13.56
CA ASP A 48 8.85 4.27 -12.29
C ASP A 48 7.54 4.86 -11.76
N GLY A 49 6.51 4.04 -11.62
CA GLY A 49 5.19 4.48 -11.16
C GLY A 49 4.71 3.66 -9.99
N LYS A 50 4.05 4.32 -9.04
CA LYS A 50 3.30 3.65 -7.99
C LYS A 50 1.83 3.98 -8.16
N TYR A 51 0.98 2.95 -8.06
CA TYR A 51 -0.45 3.05 -8.28
C TYR A 51 -1.22 2.37 -7.16
N ILE A 52 -2.30 3.02 -6.70
CA ILE A 52 -3.27 2.44 -5.76
C ILE A 52 -4.44 1.93 -6.58
N GLU A 53 -4.86 0.68 -6.40
CA GLU A 53 -6.10 0.18 -7.00
C GLU A 53 -7.30 0.62 -6.15
N LEU A 54 -8.08 1.55 -6.69
CA LEU A 54 -9.16 2.22 -5.95
C LEU A 54 -10.26 1.27 -5.48
N SER A 55 -10.55 0.22 -6.26
CA SER A 55 -11.58 -0.79 -5.93
C SER A 55 -11.20 -1.70 -4.76
N THR A 56 -9.90 -1.75 -4.39
CA THR A 56 -9.40 -2.61 -3.32
C THR A 56 -9.24 -1.88 -1.98
N LEU A 57 -9.44 -0.56 -1.96
CA LEU A 57 -9.37 0.23 -0.74
C LEU A 57 -10.46 -0.20 0.25
N ARG A 58 -10.06 -0.76 1.37
CA ARG A 58 -10.98 -1.23 2.42
C ARG A 58 -10.57 -0.69 3.77
N ASP A 59 -11.46 0.04 4.43
CA ASP A 59 -11.34 0.35 5.85
C ASP A 59 -11.66 -0.93 6.65
N ILE A 60 -10.67 -1.44 7.36
CA ILE A 60 -10.76 -2.61 8.23
C ILE A 60 -10.52 -2.26 9.70
N SER A 61 -10.67 -0.98 10.03
CA SER A 61 -10.45 -0.45 11.38
C SER A 61 -11.39 -1.10 12.39
N THR A 62 -10.85 -1.49 13.53
CA THR A 62 -11.61 -2.11 14.65
C THR A 62 -11.74 -1.19 15.86
N ASP A 63 -10.98 -0.09 15.90
CA ASP A 63 -11.04 0.88 17.00
C ASP A 63 -10.98 2.34 16.49
N ALA A 64 -11.17 3.26 17.43
CA ALA A 64 -11.23 4.67 17.11
C ALA A 64 -9.84 5.33 17.05
N ARG A 65 -8.83 4.78 17.71
CA ARG A 65 -7.48 5.37 17.80
C ARG A 65 -6.55 4.89 16.71
N THR A 66 -6.77 3.66 16.24
CA THR A 66 -6.02 3.05 15.14
C THR A 66 -6.93 2.90 13.94
N LYS A 67 -6.49 3.37 12.79
CA LYS A 67 -7.13 3.13 11.51
C LYS A 67 -6.34 2.09 10.74
N SER A 68 -7.03 1.14 10.14
CA SER A 68 -6.42 0.08 9.35
C SER A 68 -7.04 0.05 7.96
N ILE A 69 -6.21 0.08 6.92
CA ILE A 69 -6.64 0.05 5.53
C ILE A 69 -5.90 -1.08 4.82
N GLU A 70 -6.64 -1.94 4.15
CA GLU A 70 -6.08 -2.91 3.21
C GLU A 70 -6.29 -2.43 1.78
N THR A 71 -5.27 -2.58 0.93
CA THR A 71 -5.33 -2.21 -0.48
C THR A 71 -4.27 -2.92 -1.31
N LYS A 72 -4.42 -2.87 -2.65
CA LYS A 72 -3.38 -3.26 -3.59
C LYS A 72 -2.59 -2.05 -4.08
N ILE A 73 -1.28 -2.20 -4.07
CA ILE A 73 -0.32 -1.22 -4.61
C ILE A 73 0.47 -1.89 -5.73
N TYR A 74 0.58 -1.21 -6.84
CA TYR A 74 1.40 -1.63 -7.98
C TYR A 74 2.63 -0.73 -8.09
N VAL A 75 3.79 -1.35 -8.21
CA VAL A 75 5.08 -0.67 -8.47
C VAL A 75 5.55 -1.08 -9.86
N VAL A 76 5.69 -0.11 -10.75
CA VAL A 76 6.16 -0.33 -12.14
C VAL A 76 7.65 -0.04 -12.19
N LEU A 77 8.42 -1.00 -12.67
CA LEU A 77 9.87 -0.94 -12.87
C LEU A 77 10.18 -1.24 -14.34
N PRO A 78 10.09 -0.25 -15.24
CA PRO A 78 10.16 -0.46 -16.69
C PRO A 78 11.50 -1.05 -17.14
N SER A 79 12.61 -0.65 -16.53
CA SER A 79 13.96 -1.16 -16.84
C SER A 79 14.10 -2.68 -16.60
N SER A 80 13.24 -3.25 -15.77
CA SER A 80 13.21 -4.68 -15.44
C SER A 80 12.07 -5.43 -16.09
N ASP A 81 11.29 -4.79 -16.97
CA ASP A 81 10.03 -5.33 -17.50
C ASP A 81 9.17 -5.92 -16.37
N LEU A 82 8.91 -5.14 -15.33
CA LEU A 82 8.30 -5.64 -14.10
C LEU A 82 7.20 -4.71 -13.60
N ILE A 83 6.04 -5.30 -13.32
CA ILE A 83 5.01 -4.75 -12.46
C ILE A 83 4.94 -5.63 -11.23
N ARG A 84 5.12 -5.06 -10.06
CA ARG A 84 4.99 -5.75 -8.78
C ARG A 84 3.71 -5.32 -8.09
N GLU A 85 2.82 -6.27 -7.86
CA GLU A 85 1.59 -6.09 -7.09
C GLU A 85 1.86 -6.47 -5.64
N TYR A 86 1.49 -5.60 -4.73
CA TYR A 86 1.47 -5.88 -3.30
C TYR A 86 0.04 -5.79 -2.77
N THR A 87 -0.38 -6.75 -1.97
CA THR A 87 -1.50 -6.56 -1.04
C THR A 87 -0.91 -6.09 0.29
N ILE A 88 -1.24 -4.87 0.70
CA ILE A 88 -0.67 -4.22 1.89
C ILE A 88 -1.80 -3.84 2.84
N GLN A 89 -1.59 -4.12 4.12
CA GLN A 89 -2.32 -3.50 5.21
C GLN A 89 -1.49 -2.37 5.79
N TYR A 90 -2.09 -1.19 5.91
CA TYR A 90 -1.52 -0.05 6.62
C TYR A 90 -2.29 0.16 7.91
N ASP A 91 -1.57 0.22 9.03
CA ASP A 91 -2.09 0.55 10.34
C ASP A 91 -1.59 1.94 10.76
N TYR A 92 -2.51 2.82 11.14
CA TYR A 92 -2.26 4.22 11.45
C TYR A 92 -2.65 4.49 12.90
N ASN A 93 -1.67 4.73 13.77
CA ASN A 93 -1.90 5.19 15.13
C ASN A 93 -2.15 6.69 15.11
N LEU A 94 -3.41 7.11 15.25
CA LEU A 94 -3.79 8.52 15.13
C LEU A 94 -3.15 9.42 16.19
N THR A 95 -2.70 8.88 17.33
CA THR A 95 -2.01 9.68 18.34
C THR A 95 -0.65 10.22 17.88
N TYR A 96 -0.09 9.63 16.82
CA TYR A 96 1.17 10.02 16.18
C TYR A 96 0.97 10.86 14.90
N SER A 97 -0.27 11.23 14.52
CA SER A 97 -0.44 12.23 13.46
C SER A 97 0.25 13.54 13.86
N PHE A 98 0.77 14.28 12.87
CA PHE A 98 1.49 15.52 13.17
C PHE A 98 0.61 16.51 13.91
N ALA A 99 -0.66 16.66 13.49
CA ALA A 99 -1.62 17.56 14.15
C ALA A 99 -1.88 17.16 15.61
N ASN A 100 -2.00 15.86 15.93
CA ASN A 100 -2.18 15.43 17.32
C ASN A 100 -0.91 15.63 18.17
N LEU A 101 0.27 15.44 17.60
CA LEU A 101 1.53 15.73 18.30
C LEU A 101 1.64 17.22 18.59
N VAL A 102 1.30 18.08 17.63
CA VAL A 102 1.28 19.55 17.82
C VAL A 102 0.24 19.95 18.88
N ALA A 103 -0.94 19.37 18.87
CA ALA A 103 -1.97 19.64 19.88
C ALA A 103 -1.51 19.29 21.31
N ARG A 104 -0.61 18.32 21.46
CA ARG A 104 -0.01 17.91 22.74
C ARG A 104 1.24 18.72 23.12
N MET A 105 1.68 19.65 22.29
CA MET A 105 2.87 20.46 22.56
C MET A 105 2.86 21.15 23.95
N PRO A 106 1.73 21.70 24.47
CA PRO A 106 1.70 22.24 25.81
C PRO A 106 2.05 21.22 26.92
N GLU A 107 1.69 19.95 26.76
CA GLU A 107 2.05 18.89 27.71
C GLU A 107 3.57 18.58 27.66
N PHE A 108 4.15 18.62 26.47
CA PHE A 108 5.59 18.38 26.28
C PHE A 108 6.40 19.55 26.86
N THR A 109 6.03 20.81 26.57
CA THR A 109 6.73 22.00 27.06
C THR A 109 6.65 22.15 28.59
N GLN A 110 5.59 21.65 29.22
CA GLN A 110 5.50 21.60 30.67
C GLN A 110 6.58 20.72 31.30
N ARG A 111 6.97 19.63 30.64
CA ARG A 111 8.01 18.71 31.11
C ARG A 111 9.41 19.08 30.61
N PHE A 112 9.47 19.62 29.40
CA PHE A 112 10.69 19.98 28.68
C PHE A 112 10.53 21.41 28.16
N PRO A 113 10.95 22.46 28.90
CA PRO A 113 10.68 23.84 28.55
C PRO A 113 11.21 24.28 27.16
N ASP A 114 12.27 23.64 26.67
CA ASP A 114 12.88 23.94 25.38
C ASP A 114 12.29 23.10 24.22
N PHE A 115 11.22 22.32 24.50
CA PHE A 115 10.57 21.48 23.48
C PHE A 115 9.92 22.34 22.40
N SER A 116 10.21 22.01 21.15
CA SER A 116 9.89 22.81 19.96
C SER A 116 9.13 21.98 18.90
N LEU A 117 8.67 22.65 17.85
CA LEU A 117 8.11 21.98 16.67
C LEU A 117 9.14 21.07 15.97
N ASN A 118 10.43 21.41 16.06
CA ASN A 118 11.49 20.58 15.50
C ASN A 118 11.60 19.24 16.24
N ASP A 119 11.35 19.24 17.55
CA ASP A 119 11.35 17.99 18.34
C ASP A 119 10.14 17.13 18.01
N ILE A 120 8.96 17.74 17.72
CA ILE A 120 7.82 16.99 17.17
C ILE A 120 8.19 16.33 15.84
N TRP A 121 8.90 17.06 14.97
CA TRP A 121 9.34 16.52 13.69
C TRP A 121 10.33 15.37 13.90
N ASN A 122 11.27 15.48 14.82
CA ASN A 122 12.19 14.40 15.17
C ASN A 122 11.44 13.17 15.71
N LEU A 123 10.47 13.35 16.60
CA LEU A 123 9.60 12.26 17.07
C LEU A 123 8.93 11.55 15.89
N LYS A 124 8.44 12.32 14.91
CA LYS A 124 7.80 11.80 13.70
C LYS A 124 8.77 11.00 12.83
N MET A 125 10.03 11.43 12.76
CA MET A 125 11.10 10.73 12.03
C MET A 125 11.47 9.39 12.68
N ASP A 126 11.42 9.33 14.02
CA ASP A 126 11.70 8.11 14.77
C ASP A 126 10.50 7.16 14.78
N GLU A 127 9.28 7.69 14.97
CA GLU A 127 8.04 6.93 15.04
C GLU A 127 6.88 7.67 14.38
N SER A 128 6.62 7.38 13.12
CA SER A 128 5.56 8.05 12.36
C SER A 128 4.14 7.67 12.81
N GLY A 129 3.99 6.55 13.48
CA GLY A 129 2.70 5.93 13.79
C GLY A 129 2.06 5.18 12.62
N ILE A 130 2.80 4.95 11.52
CA ILE A 130 2.32 4.16 10.38
C ILE A 130 3.13 2.87 10.27
N VAL A 131 2.43 1.75 10.22
CA VAL A 131 3.01 0.42 9.96
C VAL A 131 2.43 -0.13 8.67
N GLY A 132 3.29 -0.59 7.77
CA GLY A 132 2.91 -1.30 6.56
C GLY A 132 3.19 -2.79 6.70
N THR A 133 2.20 -3.62 6.43
CA THR A 133 2.33 -5.09 6.42
C THR A 133 2.02 -5.63 5.04
N VAL A 134 3.02 -6.17 4.36
CA VAL A 134 2.82 -6.86 3.08
C VAL A 134 2.22 -8.24 3.33
N LYS A 135 0.98 -8.45 2.87
CA LYS A 135 0.24 -9.71 3.01
C LYS A 135 0.49 -10.66 1.85
N ALA A 136 0.66 -10.10 0.65
CA ALA A 136 0.93 -10.87 -0.56
C ALA A 136 1.72 -10.04 -1.56
N GLN A 137 2.48 -10.72 -2.42
CA GLN A 137 3.20 -10.14 -3.55
C GLN A 137 3.03 -11.03 -4.78
N GLN A 138 2.85 -10.39 -5.93
CA GLN A 138 2.85 -11.05 -7.23
C GLN A 138 3.59 -10.19 -8.25
N ASP A 139 4.39 -10.81 -9.10
CA ASP A 139 5.16 -10.14 -10.14
C ASP A 139 4.57 -10.44 -11.53
N TYR A 140 4.60 -9.42 -12.42
CA TYR A 140 4.10 -9.51 -13.80
C TYR A 140 5.05 -8.80 -14.75
N THR A 141 4.98 -9.13 -16.05
CA THR A 141 5.59 -8.30 -17.11
C THR A 141 4.80 -6.98 -17.27
N LEU A 142 5.35 -6.03 -18.00
CA LEU A 142 4.62 -4.80 -18.37
C LEU A 142 3.37 -5.09 -19.23
N ASN A 143 3.30 -6.24 -19.89
CA ASN A 143 2.14 -6.68 -20.65
C ASN A 143 1.11 -7.44 -19.81
N GLY A 144 1.38 -7.66 -18.50
CA GLY A 144 0.47 -8.33 -17.58
C GLY A 144 0.62 -9.87 -17.57
N GLU A 145 1.70 -10.43 -18.09
CA GLU A 145 1.98 -11.86 -17.96
C GLU A 145 2.59 -12.17 -16.58
N SER A 146 2.13 -13.23 -15.93
CA SER A 146 2.63 -13.62 -14.61
C SER A 146 4.12 -13.99 -14.68
N LYS A 147 4.91 -13.46 -13.75
CA LYS A 147 6.31 -13.80 -13.52
C LYS A 147 6.46 -14.60 -12.22
N PRO A 148 7.47 -15.48 -12.13
CA PRO A 148 7.81 -16.11 -10.86
C PRO A 148 8.18 -15.04 -9.84
N THR A 149 7.51 -15.04 -8.70
CA THR A 149 7.85 -14.14 -7.57
C THR A 149 9.23 -14.53 -7.03
N GLN A 150 10.10 -13.55 -6.82
CA GLN A 150 11.45 -13.82 -6.30
C GLN A 150 11.39 -14.53 -4.94
N PRO A 151 12.29 -15.53 -4.69
CA PRO A 151 12.20 -16.41 -3.51
C PRO A 151 12.23 -15.71 -2.14
N GLY A 152 12.76 -14.50 -2.04
CA GLY A 152 12.90 -13.76 -0.78
C GLY A 152 11.59 -13.31 -0.12
N TYR A 153 10.45 -13.42 -0.84
CA TYR A 153 9.16 -12.91 -0.38
C TYR A 153 8.06 -13.97 -0.26
N LYS A 154 8.40 -15.25 -0.43
CA LYS A 154 7.43 -16.34 -0.26
C LYS A 154 7.16 -16.60 1.23
N GLY A 155 5.97 -16.23 1.69
CA GLY A 155 5.41 -16.75 2.94
C GLY A 155 5.73 -15.96 4.22
N TYR A 156 6.35 -14.80 4.12
CA TYR A 156 6.58 -13.93 5.28
C TYR A 156 5.77 -12.65 5.16
N GLU A 157 4.92 -12.38 6.14
CA GLU A 157 4.38 -11.03 6.34
C GLU A 157 5.57 -10.11 6.63
N HIS A 158 5.82 -9.17 5.74
CA HIS A 158 6.87 -8.18 5.94
C HIS A 158 6.29 -6.94 6.59
N VAL A 159 6.61 -6.75 7.87
CA VAL A 159 6.18 -5.57 8.64
C VAL A 159 7.26 -4.51 8.54
N THR A 160 6.88 -3.33 8.11
CA THR A 160 7.76 -2.16 8.01
C THR A 160 7.18 -0.97 8.74
N PHE A 161 7.94 -0.39 9.65
CA PHE A 161 7.63 0.92 10.23
C PHE A 161 7.96 1.99 9.19
N LEU A 162 6.94 2.75 8.78
CA LEU A 162 7.10 3.78 7.75
C LEU A 162 7.40 5.10 8.42
N THR A 163 8.53 5.70 8.09
CA THR A 163 8.96 6.99 8.63
C THR A 163 9.11 8.02 7.51
N PRO A 164 8.96 9.34 7.78
CA PRO A 164 9.18 10.37 6.79
C PRO A 164 10.66 10.65 6.50
N THR A 165 11.55 9.67 6.70
CA THR A 165 12.98 9.75 6.36
C THR A 165 13.22 9.62 4.87
N ASP A 166 14.38 10.05 4.38
CA ASP A 166 14.74 9.97 2.97
C ASP A 166 14.70 8.55 2.40
N PHE A 167 14.95 7.52 3.22
CA PHE A 167 14.97 6.12 2.79
C PHE A 167 13.56 5.53 2.62
N ASP A 168 12.64 5.83 3.55
CA ASP A 168 11.26 5.31 3.55
C ASP A 168 10.22 6.35 3.10
N PHE A 169 10.68 7.53 2.72
CA PHE A 169 9.81 8.66 2.37
C PHE A 169 8.75 8.30 1.33
N GLU A 170 9.12 7.54 0.32
CA GLU A 170 8.16 7.14 -0.71
C GLU A 170 7.06 6.21 -0.17
N SER A 171 7.42 5.26 0.70
CA SER A 171 6.46 4.32 1.31
C SER A 171 5.54 5.04 2.29
N TYR A 172 6.08 5.95 3.10
CA TYR A 172 5.30 6.84 3.96
C TYR A 172 4.34 7.72 3.15
N HIS A 173 4.80 8.27 2.03
CA HIS A 173 3.98 9.10 1.16
C HIS A 173 2.83 8.30 0.51
N VAL A 174 3.09 7.06 0.10
CA VAL A 174 2.07 6.13 -0.38
C VAL A 174 1.00 5.89 0.69
N ALA A 175 1.41 5.56 1.91
CA ALA A 175 0.49 5.33 3.02
C ALA A 175 -0.37 6.56 3.33
N ASN A 176 0.21 7.76 3.36
CA ASN A 176 -0.54 9.01 3.53
C ASN A 176 -1.58 9.23 2.42
N ARG A 177 -1.25 8.89 1.16
CA ARG A 177 -2.20 8.96 0.04
C ARG A 177 -3.31 7.93 0.15
N VAL A 178 -3.00 6.71 0.59
CA VAL A 178 -4.00 5.67 0.88
C VAL A 178 -4.98 6.16 1.95
N PHE A 179 -4.48 6.71 3.05
CA PHE A 179 -5.31 7.27 4.11
C PHE A 179 -6.26 8.35 3.59
N LYS A 180 -5.72 9.30 2.82
CA LYS A 180 -6.52 10.37 2.21
C LYS A 180 -7.60 9.85 1.28
N LYS A 181 -7.33 8.79 0.52
CA LYS A 181 -8.32 8.19 -0.39
C LYS A 181 -9.51 7.59 0.34
N VAL A 182 -9.30 7.04 1.55
CA VAL A 182 -10.37 6.41 2.35
C VAL A 182 -11.09 7.44 3.22
N PHE A 183 -10.35 8.34 3.89
CA PHE A 183 -10.91 9.24 4.90
C PHE A 183 -11.05 10.70 4.45
N GLY A 184 -10.61 11.04 3.23
CA GLY A 184 -10.73 12.40 2.67
C GLY A 184 -9.67 13.41 3.17
N ILE A 185 -8.91 13.08 4.22
CA ILE A 185 -7.90 13.91 4.86
C ILE A 185 -6.57 13.17 4.92
N PHE A 186 -5.43 13.85 4.90
CA PHE A 186 -4.15 13.19 5.14
C PHE A 186 -4.04 12.74 6.61
N TYR A 187 -3.31 11.65 6.84
CA TYR A 187 -3.10 11.13 8.18
C TYR A 187 -2.48 12.18 9.11
N ASP A 188 -1.51 12.95 8.64
CA ASP A 188 -0.84 13.97 9.44
C ASP A 188 -1.72 15.18 9.79
N ASP A 189 -2.80 15.39 9.05
CA ASP A 189 -3.77 16.49 9.31
C ASP A 189 -4.88 16.08 10.29
N VAL A 190 -4.92 14.80 10.70
CA VAL A 190 -5.93 14.31 11.67
C VAL A 190 -5.66 14.90 13.04
N SER A 191 -6.60 15.71 13.54
CA SER A 191 -6.62 16.24 14.92
C SER A 191 -7.83 15.68 15.67
N ARG A 192 -7.69 15.41 16.95
CA ARG A 192 -8.76 14.96 17.85
C ARG A 192 -8.86 15.87 19.06
#